data_d36a77d269826450a97a68e534a7a539
#
_entry.id   d36a77d269826450a97a68e534a7a539
#
_cell.length_a   1.000
_cell.length_b   1.000
_cell.length_c   1.000
_cell.angle_alpha   90.00
_cell.angle_beta   90.00
_cell.angle_gamma   90.00
#
_symmetry.space_group_name_H-M   'P 1'
#
loop_
_entity.id
_entity.type
_entity.pdbx_description
1 polymer ?
#
loop_
_entity_poly.entity_id
_entity_poly.type
_entity_poly.pdbx_seq_one_letter_code
_entity_poly.pdbx_strand_id
1 'polypeptide(L)'
;MTIMMKQIRAISSTLLISASLCIALLSTSSFAASQGELKGVSSEISRQQKNLSSQQKKLDNLQASLKKQELSIASLEKAILDSKKQLNNANANIANLDTKIKALTAQKKVHTDKLEQLIQTYYMTSRAKASSHILNTGVEEDRISHYYQHLAKARSATIKTIEQTQLELEESHKQRQLEQEQIATLLKQQTTKRDTLATTQTQRKKTVGSIKKNISGDKNYLAELQRNETRLKAEIAKAEKAARERRNAVPMDGLAKRKGKLPWPIKDKVLHNYGSRQTGQVNWKGMVINAKYGQQVKSVYSGTVVFAEYLRGYGLVVLLDHGKGDMTLYGFNQALLKKEGDKVKAGEAIALAGDTGGQTRPSLYFEIRRNSQAQNPKSWLVR
;
A
#
# COMPACT_ATOMS: atom_id res chain seq x y z
N MET A 1 -69.62 -51.19 7.47
CA MET A 1 -69.06 -50.04 6.73
C MET A 1 -69.86 -49.79 5.46
N THR A 2 -71.19 -49.79 5.52
CA THR A 2 -72.08 -49.70 4.35
C THR A 2 -73.38 -48.90 4.64
N ILE A 3 -73.43 -48.12 5.72
CA ILE A 3 -74.71 -47.41 6.13
C ILE A 3 -74.46 -45.86 6.20
N MET A 4 -73.23 -45.36 5.89
CA MET A 4 -72.97 -43.93 6.05
C MET A 4 -72.81 -43.17 4.72
N MET A 5 -73.11 -43.76 3.57
CA MET A 5 -73.07 -43.15 2.23
C MET A 5 -74.39 -42.86 1.56
N LYS A 6 -75.51 -42.90 2.29
CA LYS A 6 -76.88 -42.63 1.73
C LYS A 6 -77.56 -41.36 2.22
N GLN A 7 -76.88 -40.54 3.05
CA GLN A 7 -77.55 -39.28 3.60
C GLN A 7 -76.91 -37.98 2.98
N ILE A 8 -76.01 -38.02 2.03
CA ILE A 8 -75.36 -36.81 1.43
C ILE A 8 -76.01 -36.45 0.06
N ARG A 9 -76.94 -37.18 -0.49
CA ARG A 9 -77.55 -36.89 -1.79
C ARG A 9 -78.91 -36.23 -1.79
N ALA A 10 -79.48 -35.86 -0.65
CA ALA A 10 -80.87 -35.27 -0.54
C ALA A 10 -80.88 -33.77 -0.14
N ILE A 11 -79.76 -33.10 0.02
CA ILE A 11 -79.69 -31.66 0.44
C ILE A 11 -79.12 -30.74 -0.66
N SER A 12 -78.80 -31.23 -1.85
CA SER A 12 -78.21 -30.42 -2.93
C SER A 12 -79.13 -29.92 -4.03
N SER A 13 -80.50 -30.15 -3.93
CA SER A 13 -81.40 -29.75 -5.00
C SER A 13 -82.35 -28.61 -4.66
N THR A 14 -82.34 -28.06 -3.44
CA THR A 14 -83.22 -26.95 -3.07
C THR A 14 -82.51 -25.63 -2.75
N LEU A 15 -81.15 -25.54 -2.93
CA LEU A 15 -80.39 -24.31 -2.65
C LEU A 15 -79.88 -23.62 -3.92
N LEU A 16 -80.28 -24.05 -5.12
CA LEU A 16 -79.83 -23.52 -6.42
C LEU A 16 -80.84 -22.54 -7.09
N ILE A 17 -81.97 -22.17 -6.47
CA ILE A 17 -82.90 -21.24 -7.08
C ILE A 17 -82.95 -19.88 -6.34
N SER A 18 -82.40 -19.73 -5.15
CA SER A 18 -82.38 -18.45 -4.42
C SER A 18 -81.07 -17.64 -4.53
N ALA A 19 -80.06 -18.20 -5.17
CA ALA A 19 -78.75 -17.52 -5.34
C ALA A 19 -78.59 -16.71 -6.67
N SER A 20 -79.61 -16.82 -7.58
CA SER A 20 -79.50 -16.15 -8.91
C SER A 20 -80.11 -14.74 -8.95
N LEU A 21 -80.72 -14.22 -7.89
CA LEU A 21 -81.30 -12.87 -7.91
C LEU A 21 -80.59 -11.84 -7.05
N CYS A 22 -79.56 -12.21 -6.28
CA CYS A 22 -78.73 -11.26 -5.51
C CYS A 22 -77.37 -10.90 -6.18
N ILE A 23 -77.03 -11.49 -7.33
CA ILE A 23 -75.72 -11.21 -8.00
C ILE A 23 -75.79 -10.02 -8.98
N ALA A 24 -76.99 -9.49 -9.26
CA ALA A 24 -77.18 -8.39 -10.22
C ALA A 24 -77.13 -6.96 -9.62
N LEU A 25 -76.95 -6.80 -8.29
CA LEU A 25 -76.95 -5.48 -7.62
C LEU A 25 -75.62 -5.11 -6.92
N LEU A 26 -74.54 -5.92 -7.07
CA LEU A 26 -73.22 -5.65 -6.45
C LEU A 26 -72.11 -5.31 -7.44
N SER A 27 -72.47 -5.06 -8.73
CA SER A 27 -71.42 -4.86 -9.76
C SER A 27 -71.22 -3.44 -10.22
N THR A 28 -71.69 -2.40 -9.51
CA THR A 28 -71.48 -1.00 -9.96
C THR A 28 -70.73 -0.09 -9.00
N SER A 29 -70.19 -0.58 -7.87
CA SER A 29 -69.38 0.24 -6.95
C SER A 29 -67.91 -0.13 -6.88
N SER A 30 -67.46 -1.13 -7.67
CA SER A 30 -66.04 -1.64 -7.57
C SER A 30 -65.06 -0.98 -8.56
N PHE A 31 -65.54 -0.21 -9.55
CA PHE A 31 -64.66 0.38 -10.59
C PHE A 31 -64.13 1.79 -10.26
N ALA A 32 -64.75 2.51 -9.34
CA ALA A 32 -64.30 3.86 -8.97
C ALA A 32 -63.27 3.84 -7.84
N ALA A 33 -63.23 2.82 -6.98
CA ALA A 33 -62.24 2.64 -5.92
C ALA A 33 -60.86 2.24 -6.48
N SER A 34 -60.82 1.50 -7.60
CA SER A 34 -59.57 0.97 -8.17
C SER A 34 -58.67 2.03 -8.82
N GLN A 35 -59.21 3.13 -9.37
CA GLN A 35 -58.39 4.19 -9.97
C GLN A 35 -57.68 5.07 -8.94
N GLY A 36 -58.31 5.32 -7.79
CA GLY A 36 -57.67 6.04 -6.67
C GLY A 36 -56.55 5.24 -6.01
N GLU A 37 -56.80 3.96 -5.80
CA GLU A 37 -55.81 3.02 -5.24
C GLU A 37 -54.64 2.80 -6.20
N LEU A 38 -54.90 2.66 -7.50
CA LEU A 38 -53.84 2.56 -8.52
C LEU A 38 -52.97 3.83 -8.60
N LYS A 39 -53.55 5.01 -8.50
CA LYS A 39 -52.79 6.29 -8.42
C LYS A 39 -51.99 6.38 -7.12
N GLY A 40 -52.54 5.93 -5.98
CA GLY A 40 -51.86 5.86 -4.70
C GLY A 40 -50.67 4.91 -4.72
N VAL A 41 -50.85 3.71 -5.26
CA VAL A 41 -49.75 2.72 -5.43
C VAL A 41 -48.69 3.21 -6.40
N SER A 42 -49.08 3.82 -7.53
CA SER A 42 -48.13 4.38 -8.49
C SER A 42 -47.29 5.54 -7.92
N SER A 43 -47.92 6.42 -7.13
CA SER A 43 -47.23 7.52 -6.45
C SER A 43 -46.25 7.01 -5.39
N GLU A 44 -46.62 5.98 -4.64
CA GLU A 44 -45.78 5.34 -3.63
C GLU A 44 -44.58 4.60 -4.28
N ILE A 45 -44.83 3.88 -5.37
CA ILE A 45 -43.74 3.26 -6.17
C ILE A 45 -42.76 4.33 -6.66
N SER A 46 -43.25 5.44 -7.20
CA SER A 46 -42.40 6.56 -7.67
C SER A 46 -41.59 7.17 -6.50
N ARG A 47 -42.23 7.36 -5.33
CA ARG A 47 -41.58 7.84 -4.11
C ARG A 47 -40.48 6.88 -3.63
N GLN A 48 -40.76 5.59 -3.60
CA GLN A 48 -39.77 4.57 -3.22
C GLN A 48 -38.62 4.48 -4.20
N GLN A 49 -38.87 4.57 -5.52
CA GLN A 49 -37.83 4.62 -6.54
C GLN A 49 -36.93 5.83 -6.38
N LYS A 50 -37.48 7.03 -6.11
CA LYS A 50 -36.71 8.24 -5.81
C LYS A 50 -35.86 8.08 -4.55
N ASN A 51 -36.42 7.50 -3.50
CA ASN A 51 -35.68 7.23 -2.25
C ASN A 51 -34.54 6.24 -2.47
N LEU A 52 -34.77 5.15 -3.20
CA LEU A 52 -33.75 4.17 -3.56
C LEU A 52 -32.63 4.81 -4.40
N SER A 53 -32.99 5.63 -5.40
CA SER A 53 -32.01 6.38 -6.20
C SER A 53 -31.19 7.34 -5.35
N SER A 54 -31.80 8.08 -4.43
CA SER A 54 -31.13 8.97 -3.50
C SER A 54 -30.17 8.23 -2.57
N GLN A 55 -30.61 7.11 -1.98
CA GLN A 55 -29.77 6.26 -1.14
C GLN A 55 -28.59 5.68 -1.92
N GLN A 56 -28.82 5.26 -3.17
CA GLN A 56 -27.76 4.77 -4.03
C GLN A 56 -26.70 5.84 -4.33
N LYS A 57 -27.13 7.07 -4.71
CA LYS A 57 -26.21 8.19 -4.93
C LYS A 57 -25.39 8.51 -3.67
N LYS A 58 -26.05 8.48 -2.48
CA LYS A 58 -25.35 8.69 -1.22
C LYS A 58 -24.32 7.61 -0.94
N LEU A 59 -24.63 6.35 -1.22
CA LEU A 59 -23.69 5.23 -1.10
C LEU A 59 -22.51 5.37 -2.06
N ASP A 60 -22.77 5.74 -3.32
CA ASP A 60 -21.72 5.93 -4.32
C ASP A 60 -20.76 7.08 -3.94
N ASN A 61 -21.30 8.19 -3.40
CA ASN A 61 -20.48 9.29 -2.88
C ASN A 61 -19.63 8.87 -1.67
N LEU A 62 -20.20 8.09 -0.75
CA LEU A 62 -19.43 7.54 0.39
C LEU A 62 -18.33 6.59 -0.07
N GLN A 63 -18.60 5.76 -1.07
CA GLN A 63 -17.59 4.84 -1.64
C GLN A 63 -16.47 5.60 -2.39
N ALA A 64 -16.82 6.66 -3.12
CA ALA A 64 -15.82 7.53 -3.75
C ALA A 64 -14.94 8.24 -2.72
N SER A 65 -15.57 8.74 -1.63
CA SER A 65 -14.85 9.33 -0.50
C SER A 65 -13.92 8.31 0.19
N LEU A 66 -14.41 7.09 0.41
CA LEU A 66 -13.59 6.00 0.97
C LEU A 66 -12.38 5.70 0.09
N LYS A 67 -12.57 5.53 -1.22
CA LYS A 67 -11.46 5.34 -2.17
C LYS A 67 -10.41 6.44 -2.04
N LYS A 68 -10.84 7.72 -2.05
CA LYS A 68 -9.93 8.87 -1.91
C LYS A 68 -9.14 8.83 -0.61
N GLN A 69 -9.82 8.52 0.50
CA GLN A 69 -9.18 8.43 1.83
C GLN A 69 -8.18 7.27 1.89
N GLU A 70 -8.52 6.09 1.39
CA GLU A 70 -7.64 4.91 1.40
C GLU A 70 -6.41 5.10 0.52
N LEU A 71 -6.54 5.72 -0.66
CA LEU A 71 -5.40 6.09 -1.50
C LEU A 71 -4.52 7.16 -0.84
N SER A 72 -5.12 8.16 -0.18
CA SER A 72 -4.39 9.18 0.58
C SER A 72 -3.61 8.56 1.74
N ILE A 73 -4.21 7.63 2.49
CA ILE A 73 -3.55 6.90 3.58
C ILE A 73 -2.33 6.15 3.04
N ALA A 74 -2.49 5.35 1.97
CA ALA A 74 -1.39 4.60 1.35
C ALA A 74 -0.25 5.51 0.89
N SER A 75 -0.57 6.66 0.28
CA SER A 75 0.40 7.65 -0.15
C SER A 75 1.16 8.29 1.03
N LEU A 76 0.45 8.67 2.11
CA LEU A 76 1.04 9.25 3.31
C LEU A 76 1.96 8.26 4.03
N GLU A 77 1.56 7.00 4.15
CA GLU A 77 2.37 5.95 4.77
C GLU A 77 3.66 5.70 3.99
N LYS A 78 3.57 5.63 2.65
CA LYS A 78 4.76 5.56 1.79
C LYS A 78 5.68 6.77 2.00
N ALA A 79 5.13 7.98 1.98
CA ALA A 79 5.90 9.20 2.16
C ALA A 79 6.57 9.30 3.55
N ILE A 80 5.93 8.76 4.60
CA ILE A 80 6.51 8.64 5.95
C ILE A 80 7.68 7.66 5.95
N LEU A 81 7.52 6.50 5.28
CA LEU A 81 8.60 5.51 5.16
C LEU A 81 9.81 6.06 4.39
N ASP A 82 9.56 6.78 3.30
CA ASP A 82 10.62 7.41 2.50
C ASP A 82 11.34 8.51 3.30
N SER A 83 10.60 9.36 4.04
CA SER A 83 11.18 10.34 4.95
C SER A 83 12.04 9.69 6.04
N LYS A 84 11.61 8.53 6.57
CA LYS A 84 12.41 7.77 7.56
C LYS A 84 13.74 7.27 6.98
N LYS A 85 13.74 6.79 5.73
CA LYS A 85 14.98 6.39 5.04
C LYS A 85 15.91 7.57 4.84
N GLN A 86 15.37 8.73 4.40
CA GLN A 86 16.16 9.95 4.23
C GLN A 86 16.78 10.41 5.55
N LEU A 87 16.03 10.38 6.66
CA LEU A 87 16.56 10.69 7.99
C LEU A 87 17.70 9.76 8.41
N ASN A 88 17.54 8.45 8.16
CA ASN A 88 18.60 7.49 8.48
C ASN A 88 19.88 7.77 7.66
N ASN A 89 19.73 8.09 6.37
CA ASN A 89 20.88 8.43 5.50
C ASN A 89 21.55 9.72 5.94
N ALA A 90 20.79 10.78 6.24
CA ALA A 90 21.33 12.05 6.72
C ALA A 90 22.07 11.89 8.06
N ASN A 91 21.53 11.08 8.99
CA ASN A 91 22.22 10.76 10.25
C ASN A 91 23.54 10.00 10.02
N ALA A 92 23.55 9.05 9.06
CA ALA A 92 24.79 8.34 8.69
C ALA A 92 25.82 9.28 8.07
N ASN A 93 25.39 10.23 7.22
CA ASN A 93 26.26 11.26 6.65
C ASN A 93 26.89 12.13 7.73
N ILE A 94 26.10 12.57 8.72
CA ILE A 94 26.60 13.35 9.86
C ILE A 94 27.67 12.55 10.64
N ALA A 95 27.43 11.28 10.93
CA ALA A 95 28.41 10.44 11.62
C ALA A 95 29.72 10.31 10.86
N ASN A 96 29.64 10.17 9.53
CA ASN A 96 30.82 10.14 8.66
C ASN A 96 31.56 11.49 8.65
N LEU A 97 30.82 12.60 8.56
CA LEU A 97 31.38 13.95 8.61
C LEU A 97 32.03 14.24 9.97
N ASP A 98 31.42 13.86 11.08
CA ASP A 98 32.01 13.99 12.43
C ASP A 98 33.35 13.23 12.54
N THR A 99 33.41 12.02 11.97
CA THR A 99 34.63 11.22 11.91
C THR A 99 35.70 11.92 11.08
N LYS A 100 35.34 12.44 9.90
CA LYS A 100 36.22 13.19 9.01
C LYS A 100 36.74 14.47 9.67
N ILE A 101 35.86 15.26 10.29
CA ILE A 101 36.24 16.48 11.02
C ILE A 101 37.24 16.19 12.15
N LYS A 102 36.99 15.12 12.91
CA LYS A 102 37.90 14.69 13.97
C LYS A 102 39.27 14.31 13.43
N ALA A 103 39.34 13.57 12.32
CA ALA A 103 40.59 13.19 11.66
C ALA A 103 41.35 14.41 11.12
N LEU A 104 40.66 15.33 10.41
CA LEU A 104 41.23 16.56 9.89
C LEU A 104 41.74 17.48 11.00
N THR A 105 41.03 17.59 12.11
CA THR A 105 41.46 18.36 13.28
C THR A 105 42.73 17.80 13.89
N ALA A 106 42.86 16.46 13.99
CA ALA A 106 44.05 15.80 14.47
C ALA A 106 45.23 16.01 13.48
N GLN A 107 44.98 15.87 12.19
CA GLN A 107 45.99 16.14 11.16
C GLN A 107 46.48 17.58 11.19
N LYS A 108 45.57 18.56 11.30
CA LYS A 108 45.94 19.97 11.43
C LYS A 108 46.86 20.20 12.61
N LYS A 109 46.56 19.59 13.77
CA LYS A 109 47.40 19.68 14.96
C LYS A 109 48.81 19.12 14.69
N VAL A 110 48.92 17.92 14.13
CA VAL A 110 50.23 17.29 13.79
C VAL A 110 51.03 18.18 12.84
N HIS A 111 50.41 18.76 11.81
CA HIS A 111 51.09 19.65 10.87
C HIS A 111 51.47 20.97 11.53
N THR A 112 50.67 21.50 12.46
CA THR A 112 51.03 22.70 13.22
C THR A 112 52.20 22.47 14.15
N ASP A 113 52.21 21.35 14.89
CA ASP A 113 53.34 20.95 15.75
C ASP A 113 54.63 20.75 14.94
N LYS A 114 54.52 20.15 13.76
CA LYS A 114 55.66 19.99 12.84
C LYS A 114 56.18 21.35 12.32
N LEU A 115 55.28 22.27 11.99
CA LEU A 115 55.66 23.62 11.57
C LEU A 115 56.39 24.37 12.69
N GLU A 116 55.92 24.25 13.93
CA GLU A 116 56.59 24.83 15.11
C GLU A 116 58.02 24.29 15.27
N GLN A 117 58.17 22.96 15.19
CA GLN A 117 59.53 22.34 15.24
C GLN A 117 60.44 22.84 14.11
N LEU A 118 59.94 22.97 12.88
CA LEU A 118 60.68 23.49 11.75
C LEU A 118 61.12 24.95 11.95
N ILE A 119 60.25 25.77 12.54
CA ILE A 119 60.53 27.16 12.86
C ILE A 119 61.59 27.25 13.98
N GLN A 120 61.44 26.47 15.06
CA GLN A 120 62.44 26.39 16.13
C GLN A 120 63.82 25.96 15.62
N THR A 121 63.86 24.89 14.81
CA THR A 121 65.10 24.40 14.20
C THR A 121 65.74 25.47 13.30
N TYR A 122 64.98 26.17 12.49
CA TYR A 122 65.44 27.28 11.67
C TYR A 122 66.04 28.40 12.51
N TYR A 123 65.36 28.82 13.61
CA TYR A 123 65.82 29.88 14.51
C TYR A 123 67.15 29.49 15.18
N MET A 124 67.23 28.27 15.71
CA MET A 124 68.39 27.77 16.42
C MET A 124 69.60 27.69 15.46
N THR A 125 69.41 27.16 14.25
CA THR A 125 70.50 27.02 13.26
C THR A 125 70.89 28.35 12.66
N SER A 126 69.98 29.30 12.45
CA SER A 126 70.31 30.65 11.97
C SER A 126 71.15 31.45 12.99
N ARG A 127 70.85 31.28 14.28
CA ARG A 127 71.59 31.92 15.37
C ARG A 127 73.03 31.32 15.54
N ALA A 128 73.14 30.00 15.41
CA ALA A 128 74.44 29.32 15.42
C ALA A 128 75.30 29.77 14.28
N LYS A 129 74.77 30.00 13.05
CA LYS A 129 75.44 30.53 11.89
C LYS A 129 75.98 31.93 12.14
N ALA A 130 75.19 32.80 12.78
CA ALA A 130 75.63 34.17 13.10
C ALA A 130 76.85 34.23 14.05
N SER A 131 77.01 33.23 14.93
CA SER A 131 78.16 33.12 15.83
C SER A 131 79.41 32.41 15.24
N SER A 132 79.26 31.66 14.15
CA SER A 132 80.30 30.81 13.52
C SER A 132 81.02 31.52 12.36
N HIS A 133 80.62 32.72 11.97
CA HIS A 133 81.07 33.39 10.75
C HIS A 133 82.55 33.78 10.69
N ILE A 134 83.37 33.47 11.70
CA ILE A 134 84.75 33.94 11.79
C ILE A 134 85.79 32.91 11.32
N LEU A 135 85.43 31.63 11.13
CA LEU A 135 86.45 30.57 10.87
C LEU A 135 86.15 29.49 9.82
N ASN A 136 85.08 29.59 9.00
CA ASN A 136 84.73 28.49 8.05
C ASN A 136 84.78 28.93 6.59
N THR A 137 85.64 28.29 5.80
CA THR A 137 85.84 28.50 4.36
C THR A 137 85.28 27.30 3.54
N GLY A 138 84.40 27.57 2.57
CA GLY A 138 84.12 26.78 1.37
C GLY A 138 83.10 25.63 1.49
N VAL A 139 83.48 24.42 1.78
CA VAL A 139 82.62 23.20 1.68
C VAL A 139 81.50 23.11 2.73
N GLU A 140 81.69 23.66 3.93
CA GLU A 140 80.69 23.70 4.99
C GLU A 140 79.63 24.75 4.72
N GLU A 141 79.95 25.87 4.06
CA GLU A 141 78.93 26.89 3.66
C GLU A 141 77.95 26.35 2.64
N ASP A 142 78.41 25.55 1.68
CA ASP A 142 77.50 24.88 0.71
C ASP A 142 76.59 23.88 1.39
N ARG A 143 77.06 23.05 2.32
CA ARG A 143 76.23 22.11 3.10
C ARG A 143 75.17 22.82 3.95
N ILE A 144 75.58 23.91 4.59
CA ILE A 144 74.64 24.72 5.42
C ILE A 144 73.62 25.40 4.53
N SER A 145 73.96 25.94 3.36
CA SER A 145 73.12 26.53 2.38
C SER A 145 72.04 25.53 1.88
N HIS A 146 72.46 24.32 1.50
CA HIS A 146 71.60 23.23 1.09
C HIS A 146 70.59 22.82 2.24
N TYR A 147 71.11 22.75 3.47
CA TYR A 147 70.22 22.45 4.64
C TYR A 147 69.13 23.51 4.84
N TYR A 148 69.49 24.82 4.74
CA TYR A 148 68.50 25.91 4.82
C TYR A 148 67.49 25.86 3.67
N GLN A 149 67.92 25.53 2.46
CA GLN A 149 67.00 25.36 1.33
C GLN A 149 66.01 24.22 1.58
N HIS A 150 66.49 23.06 2.07
CA HIS A 150 65.65 21.93 2.43
C HIS A 150 64.66 22.29 3.56
N LEU A 151 65.13 23.01 4.59
CA LEU A 151 64.28 23.44 5.70
C LEU A 151 63.22 24.44 5.25
N ALA A 152 63.56 25.41 4.40
CA ALA A 152 62.63 26.36 3.80
C ALA A 152 61.55 25.67 2.93
N LYS A 153 61.97 24.72 2.12
CA LYS A 153 61.08 23.90 1.27
C LYS A 153 60.15 23.06 2.11
N ALA A 154 60.63 22.39 3.17
CA ALA A 154 59.81 21.61 4.10
C ALA A 154 58.79 22.48 4.84
N ARG A 155 59.17 23.69 5.29
CA ARG A 155 58.30 24.68 5.90
C ARG A 155 57.18 25.13 4.95
N SER A 156 57.54 25.50 3.72
CA SER A 156 56.57 25.92 2.69
C SER A 156 55.57 24.80 2.38
N ALA A 157 56.04 23.56 2.21
CA ALA A 157 55.19 22.40 1.98
C ALA A 157 54.24 22.14 3.16
N THR A 158 54.71 22.27 4.41
CA THR A 158 53.89 22.08 5.62
C THR A 158 52.81 23.17 5.74
N ILE A 159 53.16 24.45 5.45
CA ILE A 159 52.17 25.55 5.42
C ILE A 159 51.06 25.24 4.41
N LYS A 160 51.42 24.86 3.17
CA LYS A 160 50.47 24.52 2.12
C LYS A 160 49.56 23.36 2.54
N THR A 161 50.10 22.35 3.24
CA THR A 161 49.29 21.23 3.76
C THR A 161 48.31 21.69 4.86
N ILE A 162 48.76 22.61 5.74
CA ILE A 162 47.88 23.19 6.77
C ILE A 162 46.74 23.96 6.11
N GLU A 163 47.02 24.79 5.10
CA GLU A 163 45.99 25.55 4.37
C GLU A 163 44.95 24.62 3.71
N GLN A 164 45.40 23.56 3.03
CA GLN A 164 44.52 22.57 2.44
C GLN A 164 43.65 21.86 3.48
N THR A 165 44.25 21.42 4.59
CA THR A 165 43.55 20.78 5.69
C THR A 165 42.53 21.72 6.32
N GLN A 166 42.82 23.00 6.41
CA GLN A 166 41.90 24.04 6.92
C GLN A 166 40.70 24.20 6.00
N LEU A 167 40.89 24.28 4.66
CA LEU A 167 39.81 24.39 3.69
C LEU A 167 38.89 23.17 3.74
N GLU A 168 39.47 21.96 3.78
CA GLU A 168 38.66 20.72 3.89
C GLU A 168 37.88 20.65 5.21
N LEU A 169 38.43 21.16 6.29
CA LEU A 169 37.80 21.23 7.58
C LEU A 169 36.57 22.18 7.55
N GLU A 170 36.74 23.38 6.98
CA GLU A 170 35.68 24.37 6.80
C GLU A 170 34.56 23.83 5.92
N GLU A 171 34.88 23.20 4.80
CA GLU A 171 33.89 22.57 3.93
C GLU A 171 33.13 21.45 4.66
N SER A 172 33.85 20.61 5.41
CA SER A 172 33.23 19.53 6.17
C SER A 172 32.27 20.05 7.28
N HIS A 173 32.62 21.15 7.96
CA HIS A 173 31.74 21.81 8.92
C HIS A 173 30.50 22.40 8.25
N LYS A 174 30.65 23.06 7.12
CA LYS A 174 29.53 23.61 6.32
C LYS A 174 28.59 22.50 5.86
N GLN A 175 29.13 21.42 5.35
CA GLN A 175 28.31 20.28 4.91
C GLN A 175 27.55 19.65 6.08
N ARG A 176 28.19 19.50 7.24
CA ARG A 176 27.55 19.00 8.45
C ARG A 176 26.39 19.89 8.91
N GLN A 177 26.53 21.20 8.82
CA GLN A 177 25.45 22.14 9.13
C GLN A 177 24.28 21.98 8.19
N LEU A 178 24.52 21.87 6.87
CA LEU A 178 23.46 21.64 5.88
C LEU A 178 22.69 20.33 6.14
N GLU A 179 23.38 19.25 6.47
CA GLU A 179 22.75 17.97 6.82
C GLU A 179 21.87 18.11 8.10
N GLN A 180 22.30 18.89 9.11
CA GLN A 180 21.49 19.16 10.30
C GLN A 180 20.23 19.95 9.97
N GLU A 181 20.30 20.97 9.13
CA GLU A 181 19.15 21.75 8.67
C GLU A 181 18.16 20.88 7.87
N GLN A 182 18.69 19.99 7.04
CA GLN A 182 17.89 19.01 6.30
C GLN A 182 17.15 18.06 7.24
N ILE A 183 17.81 17.53 8.28
CA ILE A 183 17.18 16.69 9.31
C ILE A 183 16.04 17.42 10.00
N ALA A 184 16.23 18.68 10.42
CA ALA A 184 15.20 19.46 11.06
C ALA A 184 13.97 19.63 10.13
N THR A 185 14.19 19.90 8.86
CA THR A 185 13.14 20.02 7.84
C THR A 185 12.39 18.69 7.63
N LEU A 186 13.12 17.58 7.51
CA LEU A 186 12.54 16.24 7.33
C LEU A 186 11.71 15.83 8.55
N LEU A 187 12.16 16.12 9.77
CA LEU A 187 11.41 15.85 11.01
C LEU A 187 10.10 16.62 11.06
N LYS A 188 10.12 17.92 10.73
CA LYS A 188 8.91 18.76 10.65
C LYS A 188 7.93 18.21 9.62
N GLN A 189 8.40 17.86 8.42
CA GLN A 189 7.56 17.27 7.39
C GLN A 189 6.98 15.91 7.80
N GLN A 190 7.77 15.07 8.48
CA GLN A 190 7.32 13.78 8.98
C GLN A 190 6.21 13.93 10.04
N THR A 191 6.34 14.88 10.94
CA THR A 191 5.30 15.19 11.94
C THR A 191 4.00 15.61 11.26
N THR A 192 4.05 16.58 10.33
CA THR A 192 2.87 17.01 9.57
C THR A 192 2.19 15.87 8.81
N LYS A 193 2.99 14.99 8.16
CA LYS A 193 2.46 13.82 7.46
C LYS A 193 1.76 12.84 8.42
N ARG A 194 2.32 12.62 9.62
CA ARG A 194 1.71 11.76 10.66
C ARG A 194 0.39 12.32 11.17
N ASP A 195 0.31 13.62 11.42
CA ASP A 195 -0.92 14.29 11.89
C ASP A 195 -2.02 14.21 10.81
N THR A 196 -1.64 14.47 9.56
CA THR A 196 -2.55 14.30 8.41
C THR A 196 -3.01 12.85 8.27
N LEU A 197 -2.13 11.87 8.44
CA LEU A 197 -2.46 10.45 8.41
C LEU A 197 -3.47 10.10 9.51
N ALA A 198 -3.25 10.51 10.75
CA ALA A 198 -4.14 10.24 11.89
C ALA A 198 -5.55 10.82 11.63
N THR A 199 -5.62 12.05 11.14
CA THR A 199 -6.87 12.73 10.80
C THR A 199 -7.60 11.97 9.67
N THR A 200 -6.89 11.58 8.61
CA THR A 200 -7.45 10.85 7.46
C THR A 200 -7.95 9.47 7.87
N GLN A 201 -7.22 8.75 8.73
CA GLN A 201 -7.65 7.47 9.28
C GLN A 201 -8.93 7.60 10.12
N THR A 202 -9.02 8.64 10.94
CA THR A 202 -10.23 8.92 11.73
C THR A 202 -11.43 9.20 10.81
N GLN A 203 -11.24 10.01 9.77
CA GLN A 203 -12.29 10.31 8.79
C GLN A 203 -12.70 9.06 8.00
N ARG A 204 -11.74 8.21 7.59
CA ARG A 204 -12.00 6.92 6.96
C ARG A 204 -12.90 6.03 7.85
N LYS A 205 -12.58 5.95 9.14
CA LYS A 205 -13.36 5.17 10.10
C LYS A 205 -14.83 5.62 10.17
N LYS A 206 -15.07 6.94 10.17
CA LYS A 206 -16.40 7.52 10.09
C LYS A 206 -17.11 7.17 8.77
N THR A 207 -16.40 7.28 7.64
CA THR A 207 -16.94 6.94 6.31
C THR A 207 -17.33 5.47 6.21
N VAL A 208 -16.48 4.55 6.68
CA VAL A 208 -16.80 3.10 6.74
C VAL A 208 -18.04 2.83 7.61
N GLY A 209 -18.13 3.48 8.77
CA GLY A 209 -19.31 3.40 9.64
C GLY A 209 -20.59 3.87 8.94
N SER A 210 -20.51 4.98 8.21
CA SER A 210 -21.64 5.51 7.42
C SER A 210 -22.04 4.58 6.27
N ILE A 211 -21.08 3.99 5.57
CA ILE A 211 -21.33 2.98 4.53
C ILE A 211 -22.08 1.78 5.13
N LYS A 212 -21.59 1.23 6.24
CA LYS A 212 -22.22 0.10 6.91
C LYS A 212 -23.67 0.41 7.32
N LYS A 213 -23.92 1.60 7.87
CA LYS A 213 -25.27 2.05 8.24
C LYS A 213 -26.20 2.16 7.02
N ASN A 214 -25.71 2.63 5.88
CA ASN A 214 -26.50 2.78 4.66
C ASN A 214 -26.79 1.44 3.95
N ILE A 215 -25.97 0.39 4.17
CA ILE A 215 -26.16 -0.95 3.58
C ILE A 215 -26.64 -1.99 4.59
N SER A 216 -27.13 -1.56 5.76
CA SER A 216 -27.55 -2.46 6.86
C SER A 216 -28.80 -3.32 6.57
N GLY A 217 -29.46 -3.12 5.43
CA GLY A 217 -30.52 -4.02 4.96
C GLY A 217 -29.99 -5.13 4.06
N ASP A 218 -30.38 -6.39 4.30
CA ASP A 218 -29.91 -7.56 3.54
C ASP A 218 -29.98 -7.39 2.02
N LYS A 219 -31.05 -6.77 1.51
CA LYS A 219 -31.24 -6.51 0.07
C LYS A 219 -30.21 -5.52 -0.47
N ASN A 220 -29.94 -4.43 0.24
CA ASN A 220 -28.96 -3.41 -0.17
C ASN A 220 -27.54 -3.95 -0.11
N TYR A 221 -27.22 -4.73 0.91
CA TYR A 221 -25.93 -5.40 1.05
C TYR A 221 -25.69 -6.43 -0.06
N LEU A 222 -26.69 -7.25 -0.36
CA LEU A 222 -26.65 -8.21 -1.45
C LEU A 222 -26.43 -7.53 -2.81
N ALA A 223 -27.16 -6.45 -3.09
CA ALA A 223 -26.99 -5.69 -4.33
C ALA A 223 -25.58 -5.09 -4.47
N GLU A 224 -25.01 -4.57 -3.39
CA GLU A 224 -23.64 -4.03 -3.40
C GLU A 224 -22.58 -5.13 -3.63
N LEU A 225 -22.75 -6.29 -3.00
CA LEU A 225 -21.86 -7.44 -3.25
C LEU A 225 -21.90 -7.91 -4.71
N GLN A 226 -23.10 -8.01 -5.28
CA GLN A 226 -23.28 -8.38 -6.69
C GLN A 226 -22.62 -7.37 -7.65
N ARG A 227 -22.73 -6.06 -7.36
CA ARG A 227 -22.03 -5.01 -8.12
C ARG A 227 -20.52 -5.12 -8.02
N ASN A 228 -19.98 -5.38 -6.82
CA ASN A 228 -18.57 -5.55 -6.61
C ASN A 228 -18.03 -6.80 -7.32
N GLU A 229 -18.78 -7.91 -7.27
CA GLU A 229 -18.45 -9.12 -8.03
C GLU A 229 -18.46 -8.87 -9.55
N THR A 230 -19.45 -8.14 -10.07
CA THR A 230 -19.52 -7.79 -11.50
C THR A 230 -18.31 -6.92 -11.93
N ARG A 231 -17.95 -5.91 -11.12
CA ARG A 231 -16.76 -5.09 -11.39
C ARG A 231 -15.48 -5.92 -11.36
N LEU A 232 -15.32 -6.77 -10.35
CA LEU A 232 -14.16 -7.67 -10.27
C LEU A 232 -14.07 -8.57 -11.52
N LYS A 233 -15.18 -9.18 -11.96
CA LYS A 233 -15.22 -10.00 -13.18
C LYS A 233 -14.82 -9.19 -14.41
N ALA A 234 -15.27 -7.95 -14.55
CA ALA A 234 -14.92 -7.09 -15.67
C ALA A 234 -13.42 -6.75 -15.69
N GLU A 235 -12.84 -6.38 -14.53
CA GLU A 235 -11.41 -6.10 -14.45
C GLU A 235 -10.56 -7.35 -14.70
N ILE A 236 -10.97 -8.51 -14.20
CA ILE A 236 -10.30 -9.77 -14.48
C ILE A 236 -10.36 -10.09 -15.98
N ALA A 237 -11.53 -9.97 -16.64
CA ALA A 237 -11.66 -10.23 -18.08
C ALA A 237 -10.78 -9.30 -18.93
N LYS A 238 -10.69 -8.00 -18.54
CA LYS A 238 -9.79 -7.02 -19.16
C LYS A 238 -8.32 -7.42 -18.97
N ALA A 239 -7.94 -7.79 -17.75
CA ALA A 239 -6.60 -8.25 -17.44
C ALA A 239 -6.23 -9.54 -18.20
N GLU A 240 -7.16 -10.50 -18.29
CA GLU A 240 -6.97 -11.73 -19.07
C GLU A 240 -6.77 -11.44 -20.57
N LYS A 241 -7.55 -10.50 -21.14
CA LYS A 241 -7.38 -10.07 -22.54
C LYS A 241 -5.99 -9.47 -22.74
N ALA A 242 -5.58 -8.53 -21.91
CA ALA A 242 -4.26 -7.92 -21.96
C ALA A 242 -3.12 -8.96 -21.78
N ALA A 243 -3.30 -9.92 -20.88
CA ALA A 243 -2.35 -11.01 -20.68
C ALA A 243 -2.24 -11.92 -21.90
N ARG A 244 -3.36 -12.22 -22.59
CA ARG A 244 -3.35 -13.01 -23.85
C ARG A 244 -2.61 -12.28 -24.97
N GLU A 245 -2.80 -11.00 -25.12
CA GLU A 245 -2.10 -10.16 -26.10
C GLU A 245 -0.58 -10.13 -25.85
N ARG A 246 -0.16 -10.12 -24.58
CA ARG A 246 1.26 -10.15 -24.16
C ARG A 246 1.91 -11.55 -24.18
N ARG A 247 1.15 -12.64 -24.28
CA ARG A 247 1.65 -14.03 -24.20
C ARG A 247 2.67 -14.43 -25.27
N ASN A 248 2.77 -13.68 -26.36
CA ASN A 248 3.76 -13.95 -27.41
C ASN A 248 5.21 -13.66 -26.96
N ALA A 249 5.45 -13.15 -25.74
CA ALA A 249 6.77 -12.72 -25.30
C ALA A 249 7.44 -13.60 -24.22
N VAL A 250 6.70 -14.35 -23.36
CA VAL A 250 7.31 -15.22 -22.34
C VAL A 250 6.40 -16.41 -22.02
N PRO A 251 6.81 -17.67 -22.28
CA PRO A 251 6.05 -18.85 -21.89
C PRO A 251 6.04 -19.00 -20.36
N MET A 252 4.84 -18.98 -19.75
CA MET A 252 4.62 -19.28 -18.34
C MET A 252 3.88 -20.60 -18.20
N ASP A 253 4.31 -21.46 -17.23
CA ASP A 253 3.84 -22.84 -17.12
C ASP A 253 2.46 -23.02 -16.49
N GLY A 254 1.88 -21.98 -15.91
CA GLY A 254 0.65 -22.03 -15.13
C GLY A 254 0.83 -22.71 -13.77
N LEU A 255 -0.28 -22.83 -13.03
CA LEU A 255 -0.27 -23.37 -11.66
C LEU A 255 -0.60 -24.88 -11.58
N ALA A 256 -1.05 -25.49 -12.69
CA ALA A 256 -1.61 -26.86 -12.67
C ALA A 256 -0.72 -27.89 -11.98
N LYS A 257 0.58 -27.87 -12.27
CA LYS A 257 1.59 -28.79 -11.68
C LYS A 257 1.94 -28.46 -10.22
N ARG A 258 1.42 -27.38 -9.67
CA ARG A 258 1.72 -26.88 -8.32
C ARG A 258 0.55 -27.02 -7.36
N LYS A 259 -0.55 -27.67 -7.75
CA LYS A 259 -1.69 -27.92 -6.87
C LYS A 259 -1.26 -28.64 -5.59
N GLY A 260 -1.62 -28.10 -4.42
CA GLY A 260 -1.21 -28.62 -3.10
C GLY A 260 0.23 -28.31 -2.69
N LYS A 261 0.99 -27.55 -3.50
CA LYS A 261 2.42 -27.24 -3.27
C LYS A 261 2.72 -25.74 -3.23
N LEU A 262 1.72 -24.88 -3.39
CA LEU A 262 1.91 -23.43 -3.34
C LEU A 262 2.13 -22.96 -1.90
N PRO A 263 3.09 -22.06 -1.65
CA PRO A 263 3.26 -21.47 -0.33
C PRO A 263 2.06 -20.58 0.02
N TRP A 264 1.82 -20.38 1.31
CA TRP A 264 0.82 -19.42 1.78
C TRP A 264 1.28 -17.99 1.50
N PRO A 265 0.40 -17.11 0.97
CA PRO A 265 0.73 -15.70 0.75
C PRO A 265 0.97 -14.95 2.07
N ILE A 266 0.26 -15.35 3.12
CA ILE A 266 0.45 -15.00 4.53
C ILE A 266 0.13 -16.24 5.35
N LYS A 267 0.96 -16.57 6.36
CA LYS A 267 0.71 -17.66 7.31
C LYS A 267 0.00 -17.09 8.53
N ASP A 268 -1.33 -17.21 8.57
CA ASP A 268 -2.16 -16.82 9.70
C ASP A 268 -3.53 -17.53 9.63
N LYS A 269 -4.40 -17.31 10.62
CA LYS A 269 -5.73 -17.90 10.71
C LYS A 269 -6.62 -17.50 9.53
N VAL A 270 -7.28 -18.47 8.91
CA VAL A 270 -8.31 -18.23 7.90
C VAL A 270 -9.58 -17.76 8.60
N LEU A 271 -10.07 -16.58 8.23
CA LEU A 271 -11.28 -15.96 8.79
C LEU A 271 -12.52 -16.40 8.02
N HIS A 272 -12.43 -16.48 6.69
CA HIS A 272 -13.49 -16.97 5.82
C HIS A 272 -12.90 -17.90 4.75
N ASN A 273 -13.50 -19.07 4.60
CA ASN A 273 -13.10 -20.04 3.60
C ASN A 273 -13.82 -19.78 2.26
N TYR A 274 -13.20 -20.25 1.17
CA TYR A 274 -13.88 -20.36 -0.12
C TYR A 274 -15.20 -21.11 0.01
N GLY A 275 -16.25 -20.59 -0.64
CA GLY A 275 -17.58 -21.19 -0.62
C GLY A 275 -18.36 -20.98 0.69
N SER A 276 -17.73 -20.45 1.76
CA SER A 276 -18.49 -20.09 2.97
C SER A 276 -19.41 -18.90 2.71
N ARG A 277 -20.54 -18.88 3.43
CA ARG A 277 -21.56 -17.85 3.28
C ARG A 277 -21.01 -16.47 3.66
N GLN A 278 -21.14 -15.50 2.77
CA GLN A 278 -20.79 -14.10 3.02
C GLN A 278 -22.05 -13.35 3.50
N THR A 279 -23.15 -13.44 2.73
CA THR A 279 -24.47 -12.94 3.10
C THR A 279 -25.51 -13.46 2.12
N GLY A 280 -26.77 -13.65 2.56
CA GLY A 280 -27.84 -14.16 1.69
C GLY A 280 -27.43 -15.44 0.96
N GLN A 281 -27.46 -15.43 -0.36
CA GLN A 281 -27.02 -16.53 -1.22
C GLN A 281 -25.59 -16.31 -1.80
N VAL A 282 -24.89 -15.23 -1.40
CA VAL A 282 -23.53 -14.94 -1.87
C VAL A 282 -22.52 -15.64 -0.98
N ASN A 283 -21.61 -16.37 -1.63
CA ASN A 283 -20.51 -17.07 -0.99
C ASN A 283 -19.17 -16.43 -1.38
N TRP A 284 -18.18 -16.54 -0.48
CA TRP A 284 -16.82 -16.12 -0.74
C TRP A 284 -16.24 -16.89 -1.94
N LYS A 285 -15.72 -16.17 -2.93
CA LYS A 285 -15.03 -16.74 -4.12
C LYS A 285 -13.54 -16.98 -3.89
N GLY A 286 -13.00 -16.50 -2.79
CA GLY A 286 -11.65 -16.71 -2.30
C GLY A 286 -11.67 -17.05 -0.83
N MET A 287 -10.56 -16.85 -0.15
CA MET A 287 -10.43 -16.95 1.30
C MET A 287 -10.00 -15.60 1.89
N VAL A 288 -10.41 -15.33 3.12
CA VAL A 288 -9.93 -14.20 3.90
C VAL A 288 -9.02 -14.71 5.00
N ILE A 289 -7.77 -14.24 5.01
CA ILE A 289 -6.73 -14.65 5.95
C ILE A 289 -6.49 -13.46 6.89
N ASN A 290 -6.44 -13.71 8.20
CA ASN A 290 -6.03 -12.71 9.18
C ASN A 290 -4.62 -12.22 8.89
N ALA A 291 -4.35 -10.93 9.16
CA ALA A 291 -3.03 -10.36 8.95
C ALA A 291 -2.75 -9.27 9.99
N LYS A 292 -1.46 -8.98 10.22
CA LYS A 292 -1.04 -7.74 10.89
C LYS A 292 -1.02 -6.61 9.88
N TYR A 293 -1.36 -5.40 10.31
CA TYR A 293 -1.28 -4.21 9.46
C TYR A 293 0.17 -4.01 8.97
N GLY A 294 0.36 -3.85 7.66
CA GLY A 294 1.69 -3.74 7.05
C GLY A 294 2.45 -5.07 6.89
N GLN A 295 1.86 -6.22 7.20
CA GLN A 295 2.49 -7.53 6.99
C GLN A 295 2.71 -7.77 5.49
N GLN A 296 3.89 -8.27 5.12
CA GLN A 296 4.21 -8.58 3.72
C GLN A 296 3.29 -9.66 3.17
N VAL A 297 2.67 -9.36 2.03
CA VAL A 297 1.93 -10.31 1.19
C VAL A 297 2.87 -10.83 0.12
N LYS A 298 3.08 -12.14 0.09
CA LYS A 298 4.01 -12.79 -0.84
C LYS A 298 3.28 -13.45 -2.01
N SER A 299 3.85 -13.33 -3.19
CA SER A 299 3.37 -14.08 -4.35
C SER A 299 3.51 -15.58 -4.11
N VAL A 300 2.44 -16.34 -4.36
CA VAL A 300 2.46 -17.82 -4.20
C VAL A 300 3.26 -18.51 -5.31
N TYR A 301 3.43 -17.87 -6.46
CA TYR A 301 4.20 -18.39 -7.60
C TYR A 301 4.71 -17.25 -8.49
N SER A 302 5.70 -17.52 -9.34
CA SER A 302 6.22 -16.54 -10.28
C SER A 302 5.13 -16.16 -11.31
N GLY A 303 5.09 -14.87 -11.68
CA GLY A 303 4.08 -14.36 -12.61
C GLY A 303 4.34 -12.93 -13.03
N THR A 304 3.40 -12.38 -13.78
CA THR A 304 3.40 -10.98 -14.19
C THR A 304 2.19 -10.27 -13.56
N VAL A 305 2.40 -9.07 -13.03
CA VAL A 305 1.32 -8.23 -12.52
C VAL A 305 0.48 -7.72 -13.69
N VAL A 306 -0.79 -8.07 -13.72
CA VAL A 306 -1.73 -7.66 -14.78
C VAL A 306 -2.75 -6.64 -14.31
N PHE A 307 -2.80 -6.39 -12.99
CA PHE A 307 -3.61 -5.34 -12.38
C PHE A 307 -3.03 -5.00 -11.01
N ALA A 308 -2.87 -3.70 -10.71
CA ALA A 308 -2.33 -3.21 -9.45
C ALA A 308 -2.95 -1.86 -9.09
N GLU A 309 -4.25 -1.87 -8.74
CA GLU A 309 -5.01 -0.65 -8.44
C GLU A 309 -6.08 -0.87 -7.37
N TYR A 310 -6.82 0.21 -7.06
CA TYR A 310 -7.96 0.17 -6.15
C TYR A 310 -9.22 -0.37 -6.83
N LEU A 311 -9.79 -1.42 -6.25
CA LEU A 311 -11.07 -2.00 -6.67
C LEU A 311 -12.11 -1.90 -5.55
N ARG A 312 -13.26 -1.28 -5.82
CA ARG A 312 -14.36 -1.12 -4.86
C ARG A 312 -14.77 -2.47 -4.26
N GLY A 313 -14.84 -2.55 -2.94
CA GLY A 313 -15.18 -3.76 -2.19
C GLY A 313 -13.99 -4.69 -1.92
N TYR A 314 -12.87 -4.55 -2.67
CA TYR A 314 -11.66 -5.34 -2.51
C TYR A 314 -10.44 -4.50 -2.10
N GLY A 315 -10.58 -3.15 -2.07
CA GLY A 315 -9.51 -2.22 -1.71
C GLY A 315 -8.38 -2.20 -2.73
N LEU A 316 -7.15 -2.05 -2.24
CA LEU A 316 -5.96 -2.16 -3.07
C LEU A 316 -5.71 -3.64 -3.43
N VAL A 317 -5.65 -3.92 -4.74
CA VAL A 317 -5.60 -5.29 -5.30
C VAL A 317 -4.38 -5.45 -6.18
N VAL A 318 -3.71 -6.60 -6.05
CA VAL A 318 -2.76 -7.11 -7.06
C VAL A 318 -3.35 -8.36 -7.68
N LEU A 319 -3.32 -8.43 -9.01
CA LEU A 319 -3.67 -9.62 -9.79
C LEU A 319 -2.43 -10.09 -10.56
N LEU A 320 -2.04 -11.32 -10.38
CA LEU A 320 -0.92 -11.96 -11.07
C LEU A 320 -1.42 -12.94 -12.10
N ASP A 321 -0.88 -12.87 -13.34
CA ASP A 321 -0.98 -13.92 -14.36
C ASP A 321 0.20 -14.88 -14.22
N HIS A 322 -0.08 -16.17 -14.11
CA HIS A 322 0.91 -17.25 -14.04
C HIS A 322 1.00 -18.03 -15.36
N GLY A 323 0.25 -17.61 -16.38
CA GLY A 323 0.14 -18.29 -17.66
C GLY A 323 -0.95 -19.37 -17.69
N LYS A 324 -1.26 -19.85 -18.90
CA LYS A 324 -2.26 -20.91 -19.16
C LYS A 324 -3.65 -20.65 -18.56
N GLY A 325 -4.02 -19.37 -18.32
CA GLY A 325 -5.29 -18.98 -17.74
C GLY A 325 -5.34 -19.09 -16.20
N ASP A 326 -4.20 -19.30 -15.55
CA ASP A 326 -4.09 -19.36 -14.10
C ASP A 326 -3.71 -17.99 -13.54
N MET A 327 -4.49 -17.47 -12.60
CA MET A 327 -4.27 -16.17 -11.94
C MET A 327 -4.43 -16.27 -10.43
N THR A 328 -3.77 -15.35 -9.73
CA THR A 328 -3.98 -15.15 -8.27
C THR A 328 -4.27 -13.70 -7.97
N LEU A 329 -5.23 -13.47 -7.08
CA LEU A 329 -5.68 -12.16 -6.65
C LEU A 329 -5.41 -11.98 -5.16
N TYR A 330 -4.88 -10.80 -4.82
CA TYR A 330 -4.52 -10.38 -3.48
C TYR A 330 -5.20 -9.03 -3.18
N GLY A 331 -6.22 -9.01 -2.32
CA GLY A 331 -7.01 -7.81 -1.99
C GLY A 331 -6.89 -7.40 -0.53
N PHE A 332 -7.53 -6.27 -0.17
CA PHE A 332 -7.54 -5.62 1.14
C PHE A 332 -6.19 -5.04 1.57
N ASN A 333 -5.25 -4.87 0.62
CA ASN A 333 -3.90 -4.42 0.94
C ASN A 333 -3.87 -2.97 1.42
N GLN A 334 -2.92 -2.66 2.30
CA GLN A 334 -2.57 -1.30 2.74
C GLN A 334 -1.81 -0.55 1.64
N ALA A 335 -0.86 -1.23 1.00
CA ALA A 335 -0.02 -0.67 -0.04
C ALA A 335 0.35 -1.73 -1.07
N LEU A 336 0.55 -1.31 -2.31
CA LEU A 336 1.04 -2.13 -3.40
C LEU A 336 2.54 -1.88 -3.57
N LEU A 337 3.34 -2.94 -3.62
CA LEU A 337 4.79 -2.89 -3.82
C LEU A 337 5.18 -3.09 -5.29
N LYS A 338 4.20 -3.46 -6.11
CA LYS A 338 4.35 -3.76 -7.54
C LYS A 338 3.33 -2.98 -8.34
N LYS A 339 3.65 -2.73 -9.60
CA LYS A 339 2.79 -2.07 -10.60
C LYS A 339 2.50 -2.99 -11.77
N GLU A 340 1.49 -2.68 -12.56
CA GLU A 340 1.16 -3.41 -13.77
C GLU A 340 2.37 -3.54 -14.70
N GLY A 341 2.60 -4.75 -15.22
CA GLY A 341 3.74 -5.10 -16.05
C GLY A 341 4.94 -5.66 -15.29
N ASP A 342 5.03 -5.49 -13.96
CA ASP A 342 6.15 -6.03 -13.18
C ASP A 342 6.13 -7.56 -13.19
N LYS A 343 7.32 -8.16 -13.33
CA LYS A 343 7.55 -9.59 -13.14
C LYS A 343 7.88 -9.87 -11.68
N VAL A 344 7.27 -10.89 -11.12
CA VAL A 344 7.48 -11.29 -9.72
C VAL A 344 7.93 -12.75 -9.63
N LYS A 345 8.79 -13.05 -8.66
CA LYS A 345 9.23 -14.41 -8.33
C LYS A 345 8.32 -15.01 -7.27
N ALA A 346 8.29 -16.35 -7.20
CA ALA A 346 7.63 -17.04 -6.09
C ALA A 346 8.21 -16.58 -4.74
N GLY A 347 7.36 -16.27 -3.76
CA GLY A 347 7.77 -15.79 -2.43
C GLY A 347 8.14 -14.31 -2.37
N GLU A 348 8.16 -13.59 -3.49
CA GLU A 348 8.47 -12.15 -3.52
C GLU A 348 7.32 -11.33 -2.90
N ALA A 349 7.68 -10.30 -2.11
CA ALA A 349 6.70 -9.38 -1.52
C ALA A 349 6.08 -8.50 -2.63
N ILE A 350 4.75 -8.55 -2.76
CA ILE A 350 3.99 -7.85 -3.80
C ILE A 350 3.10 -6.74 -3.26
N ALA A 351 2.73 -6.85 -1.98
CA ALA A 351 1.89 -5.87 -1.29
C ALA A 351 2.12 -5.93 0.23
N LEU A 352 1.54 -4.98 0.94
CA LEU A 352 1.43 -4.99 2.40
C LEU A 352 -0.03 -5.19 2.78
N ALA A 353 -0.31 -6.14 3.68
CA ALA A 353 -1.67 -6.42 4.15
C ALA A 353 -2.26 -5.24 4.90
N GLY A 354 -3.55 -5.01 4.73
CA GLY A 354 -4.25 -3.90 5.35
C GLY A 354 -5.72 -4.16 5.56
N ASP A 355 -6.49 -3.08 5.59
CA ASP A 355 -7.92 -3.09 5.83
C ASP A 355 -8.70 -2.27 4.78
N THR A 356 -8.11 -2.04 3.59
CA THR A 356 -8.77 -1.30 2.51
C THR A 356 -9.98 -2.04 1.94
N GLY A 357 -10.81 -1.36 1.14
CA GLY A 357 -12.08 -1.92 0.66
C GLY A 357 -13.18 -1.95 1.71
N GLY A 358 -13.06 -1.12 2.77
CA GLY A 358 -14.06 -0.99 3.83
C GLY A 358 -13.95 -2.08 4.91
N GLN A 359 -12.83 -2.79 4.99
CA GLN A 359 -12.58 -3.76 6.05
C GLN A 359 -12.42 -3.05 7.40
N THR A 360 -12.78 -3.73 8.49
CA THR A 360 -12.68 -3.18 9.87
C THR A 360 -11.45 -3.66 10.60
N ARG A 361 -10.75 -4.64 10.06
CA ARG A 361 -9.51 -5.20 10.61
C ARG A 361 -8.57 -5.62 9.48
N PRO A 362 -7.27 -5.62 9.72
CA PRO A 362 -6.30 -6.07 8.75
C PRO A 362 -6.52 -7.53 8.36
N SER A 363 -6.51 -7.79 7.07
CA SER A 363 -6.69 -9.12 6.50
C SER A 363 -6.18 -9.14 5.05
N LEU A 364 -6.05 -10.33 4.48
CA LEU A 364 -5.76 -10.56 3.08
C LEU A 364 -6.94 -11.31 2.45
N TYR A 365 -7.54 -10.75 1.41
CA TYR A 365 -8.39 -11.51 0.49
C TYR A 365 -7.51 -12.20 -0.53
N PHE A 366 -7.59 -13.53 -0.60
CA PHE A 366 -6.79 -14.34 -1.53
C PHE A 366 -7.69 -15.23 -2.37
N GLU A 367 -7.52 -15.15 -3.70
CA GLU A 367 -8.31 -15.94 -4.66
C GLU A 367 -7.38 -16.55 -5.71
N ILE A 368 -7.63 -17.81 -6.07
CA ILE A 368 -7.01 -18.49 -7.21
C ILE A 368 -8.07 -18.66 -8.29
N ARG A 369 -7.71 -18.31 -9.51
CA ARG A 369 -8.58 -18.45 -10.68
C ARG A 369 -7.91 -19.31 -11.74
N ARG A 370 -8.72 -20.12 -12.40
CA ARG A 370 -8.31 -20.93 -13.53
C ARG A 370 -9.34 -20.83 -14.64
N ASN A 371 -8.92 -20.39 -15.81
CA ASN A 371 -9.81 -20.14 -16.95
C ASN A 371 -11.03 -19.32 -16.52
N SER A 372 -10.78 -18.17 -15.88
CA SER A 372 -11.80 -17.24 -15.36
C SER A 372 -12.68 -17.76 -14.23
N GLN A 373 -12.48 -19.01 -13.76
CA GLN A 373 -13.27 -19.60 -12.68
C GLN A 373 -12.50 -19.62 -11.36
N ALA A 374 -13.12 -19.12 -10.31
CA ALA A 374 -12.57 -19.15 -8.95
C ALA A 374 -12.45 -20.62 -8.47
N GLN A 375 -11.30 -20.93 -7.88
CA GLN A 375 -10.95 -22.22 -7.32
C GLN A 375 -10.85 -22.11 -5.78
N ASN A 376 -11.05 -23.22 -5.06
CA ASN A 376 -10.80 -23.25 -3.62
C ASN A 376 -9.30 -23.12 -3.35
N PRO A 377 -8.79 -21.98 -2.81
CA PRO A 377 -7.36 -21.77 -2.63
C PRO A 377 -6.72 -22.79 -1.69
N LYS A 378 -7.47 -23.27 -0.68
CA LYS A 378 -6.96 -24.26 0.30
C LYS A 378 -6.49 -25.56 -0.34
N SER A 379 -7.07 -25.94 -1.51
CA SER A 379 -6.66 -27.13 -2.25
C SER A 379 -5.35 -26.96 -3.03
N TRP A 380 -4.85 -25.73 -3.15
CA TRP A 380 -3.64 -25.40 -3.88
C TRP A 380 -2.43 -25.14 -2.97
N LEU A 381 -2.70 -24.70 -1.74
CA LEU A 381 -1.68 -24.34 -0.77
C LEU A 381 -1.13 -25.59 -0.05
N VAL A 382 0.13 -25.51 0.38
CA VAL A 382 0.74 -26.56 1.24
C VAL A 382 -0.06 -26.71 2.53
N ARG A 383 -0.15 -27.94 3.02
CA ARG A 383 -0.83 -28.27 4.28
C ARG A 383 0.00 -27.84 5.50
#